data_b03e3ed2b435bde2f32e6476bdabe97b
#
_entry.id   b03e3ed2b435bde2f32e6476bdabe97b
#
_cell.length_a   1.000
_cell.length_b   1.000
_cell.length_c   1.000
_cell.angle_alpha   90.00
_cell.angle_beta   90.00
_cell.angle_gamma   90.00
#
_symmetry.space_group_name_H-M   'P 1'
#
loop_
_entity.id
_entity.type
_entity.pdbx_description
1 polymer ?
#
loop_
_entity_poly.entity_id
_entity_poly.type
_entity_poly.pdbx_seq_one_letter_code
_entity_poly.pdbx_strand_id
1 'polypeptide(L)'
;MRIFLYYAGRPRDRHANAIAEEFVKRSRRWVPIQMRQVDLRRAEAWMKPAGAIRIALDPAGRLLDSAAFLALIREAEQEGRDLLFLVGGAEGLPEAWRQSAHSLLSLTPLTLAHELARAILAEQIYRALATLRGHPYPR
;
A
#
# COMPACT_ATOMS: atom_id res chain seq x y z
N MET A 1 12.80 0.86 -8.36
CA MET A 1 11.51 0.47 -7.73
C MET A 1 10.54 1.63 -7.80
N ARG A 2 9.32 1.36 -8.25
CA ARG A 2 8.19 2.28 -8.15
C ARG A 2 7.17 1.65 -7.21
N ILE A 3 6.40 2.47 -6.52
CA ILE A 3 5.35 1.98 -5.62
C ILE A 3 4.00 2.52 -6.11
N PHE A 4 3.04 1.63 -6.22
CA PHE A 4 1.66 1.97 -6.57
C PHE A 4 0.78 1.69 -5.35
N LEU A 5 0.03 2.69 -4.92
CA LEU A 5 -0.95 2.54 -3.86
C LEU A 5 -2.33 2.76 -4.49
N TYR A 6 -2.98 1.66 -4.86
CA TYR A 6 -4.30 1.70 -5.47
C TYR A 6 -5.38 1.46 -4.43
N TYR A 7 -6.47 2.14 -4.56
CA TYR A 7 -7.59 2.00 -3.64
C TYR A 7 -8.92 2.00 -4.38
N ALA A 8 -9.88 1.25 -3.84
CA ALA A 8 -11.24 1.24 -4.33
C ALA A 8 -12.09 2.22 -3.52
N GLY A 9 -13.13 2.73 -4.16
CA GLY A 9 -14.07 3.62 -3.50
C GLY A 9 -13.70 5.08 -3.63
N ARG A 10 -14.75 5.91 -3.66
CA ARG A 10 -14.60 7.36 -3.78
C ARG A 10 -14.05 7.94 -2.48
N PRO A 11 -13.04 8.82 -2.52
CA PRO A 11 -12.57 9.49 -1.30
C PRO A 11 -13.65 10.36 -0.68
N ARG A 12 -13.92 10.18 0.62
CA ARG A 12 -14.94 10.93 1.36
C ARG A 12 -14.39 11.61 2.61
N ASP A 13 -13.47 10.95 3.30
CA ASP A 13 -12.88 11.50 4.52
C ASP A 13 -11.72 12.44 4.14
N ARG A 14 -12.01 13.74 4.23
CA ARG A 14 -11.03 14.78 3.85
C ARG A 14 -9.75 14.68 4.67
N HIS A 15 -9.85 14.37 5.95
CA HIS A 15 -8.68 14.34 6.84
C HIS A 15 -7.81 13.11 6.59
N ALA A 16 -8.42 11.93 6.49
CA ALA A 16 -7.68 10.71 6.17
C ALA A 16 -6.98 10.81 4.83
N ASN A 17 -7.67 11.35 3.82
CA ASN A 17 -7.09 11.52 2.49
C ASN A 17 -5.94 12.53 2.49
N ALA A 18 -6.05 13.61 3.26
CA ALA A 18 -4.97 14.59 3.37
C ALA A 18 -3.71 13.96 4.00
N ILE A 19 -3.88 13.12 5.01
CA ILE A 19 -2.76 12.40 5.62
C ILE A 19 -2.10 11.47 4.60
N ALA A 20 -2.89 10.68 3.90
CA ALA A 20 -2.37 9.75 2.89
C ALA A 20 -1.56 10.50 1.81
N GLU A 21 -2.13 11.57 1.28
CA GLU A 21 -1.48 12.40 0.26
C GLU A 21 -0.17 13.01 0.76
N GLU A 22 -0.13 13.47 2.02
CA GLU A 22 1.07 14.06 2.61
C GLU A 22 2.20 13.04 2.69
N PHE A 23 1.94 11.82 3.16
CA PHE A 23 2.99 10.81 3.25
C PHE A 23 3.43 10.29 1.88
N VAL A 24 2.53 10.18 0.92
CA VAL A 24 2.90 9.86 -0.45
C VAL A 24 3.80 10.95 -1.03
N LYS A 25 3.44 12.21 -0.84
CA LYS A 25 4.23 13.34 -1.30
C LYS A 25 5.65 13.32 -0.71
N ARG A 26 5.77 13.11 0.61
CA ARG A 26 7.07 13.03 1.27
C ARG A 26 7.92 11.87 0.75
N SER A 27 7.29 10.74 0.46
CA SER A 27 7.98 9.55 -0.03
C SER A 27 8.56 9.72 -1.43
N ARG A 28 7.97 10.60 -2.23
CA ARG A 28 8.43 10.84 -3.62
C ARG A 28 9.85 11.38 -3.72
N ARG A 29 10.40 11.89 -2.63
CA ARG A 29 11.82 12.29 -2.60
C ARG A 29 12.76 11.11 -2.79
N TRP A 30 12.31 9.90 -2.50
CA TRP A 30 13.14 8.69 -2.53
C TRP A 30 12.76 7.72 -3.64
N VAL A 31 11.47 7.52 -3.87
CA VAL A 31 10.96 6.63 -4.92
C VAL A 31 9.72 7.24 -5.56
N PRO A 32 9.47 6.96 -6.85
CA PRO A 32 8.20 7.34 -7.46
C PRO A 32 7.06 6.57 -6.81
N ILE A 33 6.04 7.27 -6.36
CA ILE A 33 4.82 6.68 -5.81
C ILE A 33 3.61 7.28 -6.48
N GLN A 34 2.71 6.41 -6.95
CA GLN A 34 1.44 6.82 -7.52
C GLN A 34 0.31 6.28 -6.63
N MET A 35 -0.49 7.17 -6.07
CA MET A 35 -1.71 6.82 -5.34
C MET A 35 -2.91 7.19 -6.20
N ARG A 36 -3.79 6.21 -6.49
CA ARG A 36 -4.97 6.50 -7.29
C ARG A 36 -6.11 5.53 -7.02
N GLN A 37 -7.31 6.02 -7.28
CA GLN A 37 -8.52 5.22 -7.25
C GLN A 37 -8.56 4.27 -8.44
N VAL A 38 -8.98 3.03 -8.20
CA VAL A 38 -9.18 2.03 -9.25
C VAL A 38 -10.60 1.48 -9.20
N ASP A 39 -11.07 1.02 -10.35
CA ASP A 39 -12.36 0.37 -10.46
C ASP A 39 -12.15 -1.15 -10.35
N LEU A 40 -12.71 -1.75 -9.29
CA LEU A 40 -12.56 -3.19 -9.04
C LEU A 40 -13.23 -4.07 -10.09
N ARG A 41 -14.05 -3.49 -10.97
CA ARG A 41 -14.64 -4.22 -12.11
C ARG A 41 -13.66 -4.39 -13.27
N ARG A 42 -12.51 -3.71 -13.21
CA ARG A 42 -11.49 -3.70 -14.28
C ARG A 42 -10.24 -4.41 -13.81
N ALA A 43 -10.17 -5.69 -14.05
CA ALA A 43 -9.03 -6.51 -13.63
C ALA A 43 -7.69 -6.02 -14.20
N GLU A 44 -7.69 -5.42 -15.39
CA GLU A 44 -6.47 -4.89 -16.01
C GLU A 44 -5.81 -3.79 -15.18
N ALA A 45 -6.56 -3.04 -14.38
CA ALA A 45 -5.99 -2.01 -13.52
C ALA A 45 -5.03 -2.62 -12.48
N TRP A 46 -5.35 -3.84 -12.02
CA TRP A 46 -4.55 -4.60 -11.08
C TRP A 46 -3.35 -5.27 -11.75
N MET A 47 -3.49 -5.67 -13.00
CA MET A 47 -2.49 -6.46 -13.71
C MET A 47 -1.54 -5.61 -14.57
N LYS A 48 -1.89 -4.36 -14.87
CA LYS A 48 -1.10 -3.52 -15.78
C LYS A 48 0.33 -3.24 -15.37
N PRO A 49 0.66 -2.99 -14.09
CA PRO A 49 2.07 -2.91 -13.73
C PRO A 49 2.70 -4.29 -13.82
N ALA A 50 3.09 -4.69 -15.03
CA ALA A 50 3.68 -5.99 -15.27
C ALA A 50 4.94 -6.18 -14.43
N GLY A 51 5.06 -7.34 -13.80
CA GLY A 51 6.22 -7.66 -12.97
C GLY A 51 6.17 -7.06 -11.56
N ALA A 52 5.18 -6.23 -11.24
CA ALA A 52 5.04 -5.70 -9.89
C ALA A 52 4.64 -6.80 -8.90
N ILE A 53 5.14 -6.69 -7.68
CA ILE A 53 4.68 -7.53 -6.57
C ILE A 53 3.35 -6.97 -6.10
N ARG A 54 2.28 -7.73 -6.22
CA ARG A 54 0.93 -7.32 -5.84
C ARG A 54 0.62 -7.74 -4.42
N ILE A 55 0.30 -6.77 -3.58
CA ILE A 55 -0.01 -6.98 -2.17
C ILE A 55 -1.38 -6.36 -1.89
N ALA A 56 -2.33 -7.19 -1.50
CA ALA A 56 -3.67 -6.71 -1.17
C ALA A 56 -3.82 -6.63 0.35
N LEU A 57 -4.40 -5.53 0.83
CA LEU A 57 -4.79 -5.43 2.23
C LEU A 57 -6.05 -6.24 2.47
N ASP A 58 -6.01 -7.10 3.48
CA ASP A 58 -7.13 -7.98 3.82
C ASP A 58 -7.08 -8.28 5.33
N PRO A 59 -8.22 -8.24 6.04
CA PRO A 59 -8.23 -8.54 7.47
C PRO A 59 -7.73 -9.95 7.79
N ALA A 60 -7.88 -10.90 6.88
CA ALA A 60 -7.39 -12.27 7.03
C ALA A 60 -5.95 -12.44 6.54
N GLY A 61 -5.30 -11.35 6.13
CA GLY A 61 -3.93 -11.40 5.64
C GLY A 61 -2.91 -11.60 6.75
N ARG A 62 -1.68 -11.78 6.34
CA ARG A 62 -0.56 -11.94 7.27
C ARG A 62 -0.29 -10.63 8.00
N LEU A 63 -0.18 -10.71 9.32
CA LEU A 63 0.25 -9.57 10.13
C LEU A 63 1.76 -9.41 10.01
N LEU A 64 2.18 -8.20 9.69
CA LEU A 64 3.60 -7.85 9.68
C LEU A 64 3.87 -6.82 10.76
N ASP A 65 4.96 -7.01 11.48
CA ASP A 65 5.48 -5.95 12.33
C ASP A 65 6.31 -4.97 11.50
N SER A 66 6.83 -3.92 12.13
CA SER A 66 7.60 -2.90 11.42
C SER A 66 8.85 -3.47 10.75
N ALA A 67 9.52 -4.41 11.40
CA ALA A 67 10.73 -5.04 10.85
C ALA A 67 10.40 -5.86 9.59
N ALA A 68 9.32 -6.62 9.61
CA ALA A 68 8.89 -7.43 8.48
C ALA A 68 8.41 -6.56 7.30
N PHE A 69 7.69 -5.47 7.60
CA PHE A 69 7.28 -4.53 6.57
C PHE A 69 8.49 -3.83 5.93
N LEU A 70 9.45 -3.43 6.75
CA LEU A 70 10.70 -2.86 6.25
C LEU A 70 11.44 -3.83 5.33
N ALA A 71 11.52 -5.11 5.72
CA ALA A 71 12.16 -6.14 4.91
C ALA A 71 11.48 -6.32 3.56
N LEU A 72 10.15 -6.26 3.53
CA LEU A 72 9.37 -6.36 2.29
C LEU A 72 9.75 -5.23 1.31
N ILE A 73 9.82 -4.00 1.80
CA ILE A 73 10.21 -2.85 0.96
C ILE A 73 11.67 -2.98 0.51
N ARG A 74 12.55 -3.35 1.43
CA ARG A 74 13.99 -3.52 1.13
C ARG A 74 14.23 -4.56 0.07
N GLU A 75 13.58 -5.72 0.18
CA GLU A 75 13.75 -6.80 -0.79
C GLU A 75 13.27 -6.39 -2.17
N ALA A 76 12.14 -5.72 -2.27
CA ALA A 76 11.65 -5.21 -3.56
C ALA A 76 12.65 -4.23 -4.18
N GLU A 77 13.22 -3.34 -3.38
CA GLU A 77 14.23 -2.40 -3.85
C GLU A 77 15.50 -3.13 -4.32
N GLN A 78 15.98 -4.09 -3.56
CA GLN A 78 17.17 -4.87 -3.91
C GLN A 78 16.97 -5.66 -5.20
N GLU A 79 15.78 -6.19 -5.44
CA GLU A 79 15.45 -6.94 -6.64
C GLU A 79 15.08 -6.04 -7.82
N GLY A 80 14.98 -4.72 -7.61
CA GLY A 80 14.56 -3.79 -8.64
C GLY A 80 13.12 -3.98 -9.09
N ARG A 81 12.26 -4.52 -8.23
CA ARG A 81 10.85 -4.79 -8.54
C ARG A 81 9.96 -3.68 -8.02
N ASP A 82 8.90 -3.42 -8.78
CA ASP A 82 7.85 -2.50 -8.37
C ASP A 82 6.92 -3.18 -7.35
N LEU A 83 6.35 -2.39 -6.46
CA LEU A 83 5.33 -2.84 -5.51
C LEU A 83 3.99 -2.22 -5.85
N LEU A 84 2.95 -3.02 -5.81
CA LEU A 84 1.59 -2.54 -5.97
C LEU A 84 0.77 -2.97 -4.75
N PHE A 85 0.36 -1.98 -3.95
CA PHE A 85 -0.54 -2.20 -2.82
C PHE A 85 -1.96 -1.89 -3.24
N LEU A 86 -2.90 -2.70 -2.79
CA LEU A 86 -4.32 -2.50 -3.07
C LEU A 86 -5.11 -2.45 -1.77
N VAL A 87 -5.84 -1.37 -1.59
CA VAL A 87 -6.74 -1.17 -0.45
C VAL A 87 -8.17 -1.25 -0.95
N GLY A 88 -8.94 -2.20 -0.44
CA GLY A 88 -10.34 -2.35 -0.79
C GLY A 88 -11.20 -1.22 -0.23
N GLY A 89 -12.43 -1.13 -0.74
CA GLY A 89 -13.43 -0.24 -0.19
C GLY A 89 -14.17 -0.88 0.99
N ALA A 90 -15.33 -0.30 1.35
CA ALA A 90 -16.11 -0.77 2.50
C ALA A 90 -16.55 -2.24 2.38
N GLU A 91 -16.69 -2.75 1.17
CA GLU A 91 -17.12 -4.13 0.91
C GLU A 91 -15.95 -5.11 0.74
N GLY A 92 -14.72 -4.65 0.91
CA GLY A 92 -13.53 -5.46 0.72
C GLY A 92 -13.17 -5.63 -0.76
N LEU A 93 -12.41 -6.69 -1.05
CA LEU A 93 -11.90 -6.98 -2.39
C LEU A 93 -12.61 -8.18 -3.01
N PRO A 94 -12.83 -8.17 -4.33
CA PRO A 94 -13.32 -9.36 -5.02
C PRO A 94 -12.36 -10.54 -4.84
N GLU A 95 -12.91 -11.75 -4.74
CA GLU A 95 -12.10 -12.95 -4.53
C GLU A 95 -11.04 -13.14 -5.62
N ALA A 96 -11.38 -12.84 -6.88
CA ALA A 96 -10.43 -12.95 -7.98
C ALA A 96 -9.20 -12.06 -7.78
N TRP A 97 -9.38 -10.87 -7.21
CA TRP A 97 -8.27 -9.96 -6.91
C TRP A 97 -7.44 -10.47 -5.74
N ARG A 98 -8.09 -11.02 -4.72
CA ARG A 98 -7.39 -11.62 -3.58
C ARG A 98 -6.53 -12.80 -4.03
N GLN A 99 -7.07 -13.67 -4.87
CA GLN A 99 -6.35 -14.84 -5.38
C GLN A 99 -5.18 -14.48 -6.30
N SER A 100 -5.28 -13.39 -7.04
CA SER A 100 -4.21 -12.96 -7.94
C SER A 100 -3.12 -12.15 -7.24
N ALA A 101 -3.30 -11.79 -5.98
CA ALA A 101 -2.26 -11.13 -5.20
C ALA A 101 -1.13 -12.11 -4.85
N HIS A 102 0.09 -11.61 -4.83
CA HIS A 102 1.23 -12.41 -4.36
C HIS A 102 1.15 -12.64 -2.86
N SER A 103 0.60 -11.69 -2.12
CA SER A 103 0.36 -11.84 -0.69
C SER A 103 -0.80 -10.97 -0.22
N LEU A 104 -1.40 -11.39 0.89
CA LEU A 104 -2.41 -10.62 1.60
C LEU A 104 -1.78 -10.10 2.89
N LEU A 105 -1.94 -8.81 3.14
CA LEU A 105 -1.36 -8.13 4.28
C LEU A 105 -2.47 -7.58 5.18
N SER A 106 -2.39 -7.89 6.48
CA SER A 106 -3.21 -7.23 7.48
C SER A 106 -2.35 -6.23 8.25
N LEU A 107 -2.80 -4.98 8.32
CA LEU A 107 -2.09 -3.93 9.03
C LEU A 107 -2.19 -4.08 10.55
N THR A 108 -3.30 -4.65 11.02
CA THR A 108 -3.61 -4.74 12.45
C THR A 108 -4.72 -5.77 12.64
N PRO A 109 -4.80 -6.42 13.83
CA PRO A 109 -5.96 -7.23 14.16
C PRO A 109 -7.26 -6.43 14.30
N LEU A 110 -7.15 -5.11 14.45
CA LEU A 110 -8.31 -4.24 14.57
C LEU A 110 -8.95 -4.00 13.21
N THR A 111 -10.26 -3.81 13.20
CA THR A 111 -10.97 -3.39 12.01
C THR A 111 -10.76 -1.89 11.80
N LEU A 112 -10.27 -1.52 10.63
CA LEU A 112 -10.05 -0.12 10.27
C LEU A 112 -11.03 0.30 9.18
N ALA A 113 -11.49 1.56 9.25
CA ALA A 113 -12.15 2.18 8.11
C ALA A 113 -11.18 2.17 6.92
N HIS A 114 -11.66 1.86 5.73
CA HIS A 114 -10.78 1.67 4.56
C HIS A 114 -9.95 2.91 4.20
N GLU A 115 -10.50 4.11 4.41
CA GLU A 115 -9.74 5.34 4.14
C GLU A 115 -8.64 5.58 5.20
N LEU A 116 -8.88 5.19 6.46
CA LEU A 116 -7.85 5.21 7.50
C LEU A 116 -6.78 4.15 7.22
N ALA A 117 -7.17 2.97 6.77
CA ALA A 117 -6.21 1.93 6.38
C ALA A 117 -5.27 2.44 5.29
N ARG A 118 -5.80 3.17 4.30
CA ARG A 118 -4.98 3.79 3.25
C ARG A 118 -3.98 4.79 3.83
N ALA A 119 -4.43 5.64 4.74
CA ALA A 119 -3.56 6.63 5.37
C ALA A 119 -2.45 5.96 6.19
N ILE A 120 -2.80 4.91 6.95
CA ILE A 120 -1.83 4.14 7.73
C ILE A 120 -0.82 3.47 6.81
N LEU A 121 -1.27 2.87 5.72
CA LEU A 121 -0.37 2.24 4.75
C LEU A 121 0.60 3.25 4.15
N ALA A 122 0.10 4.42 3.76
CA ALA A 122 0.95 5.49 3.22
C ALA A 122 2.03 5.92 4.22
N GLU A 123 1.66 6.04 5.50
CA GLU A 123 2.60 6.37 6.57
C GLU A 123 3.64 5.25 6.76
N GLN A 124 3.21 3.99 6.73
CA GLN A 124 4.12 2.85 6.88
C GLN A 124 5.11 2.75 5.72
N ILE A 125 4.67 3.04 4.50
CA ILE A 125 5.57 3.11 3.34
C ILE A 125 6.61 4.20 3.55
N TYR A 126 6.17 5.39 3.95
CA TYR A 126 7.10 6.49 4.24
C TYR A 126 8.10 6.12 5.34
N ARG A 127 7.61 5.52 6.43
CA ARG A 127 8.44 5.09 7.56
C ARG A 127 9.51 4.10 7.10
N ALA A 128 9.15 3.12 6.31
CA ALA A 128 10.09 2.13 5.79
C ALA A 128 11.15 2.79 4.90
N LEU A 129 10.74 3.64 3.97
CA LEU A 129 11.67 4.35 3.09
C LEU A 129 12.59 5.27 3.88
N ALA A 130 12.06 5.99 4.85
CA ALA A 130 12.86 6.86 5.72
C ALA A 130 13.94 6.06 6.44
N THR A 131 13.58 4.90 6.98
CA THR A 131 14.52 4.01 7.67
C THR A 131 15.62 3.53 6.71
N LEU A 132 15.25 3.11 5.50
CA LEU A 132 16.22 2.66 4.49
C LEU A 132 17.19 3.74 4.05
N ARG A 133 16.79 5.01 4.14
CA ARG A 133 17.61 6.17 3.76
C ARG A 133 18.34 6.82 4.93
N GLY A 134 18.22 6.26 6.13
CA GLY A 134 18.83 6.84 7.31
C GLY A 134 18.23 8.17 7.76
N HIS A 135 16.99 8.45 7.34
CA HIS A 135 16.29 9.67 7.74
C HIS A 135 15.76 9.52 9.18
N PRO A 136 15.81 10.59 10.01
CA PRO A 136 15.44 10.48 11.43
C PRO A 136 13.96 10.22 11.74
N TYR A 137 13.07 10.34 10.77
CA TYR A 137 11.70 9.85 10.91
C TYR A 137 11.74 8.32 10.89
N PRO A 138 11.02 7.66 11.69
CA PRO A 138 10.20 8.10 12.80
C PRO A 138 10.95 7.97 14.11
N ARG A 139 10.43 8.67 15.06
CA ARG A 139 10.92 8.55 16.41
C ARG A 139 10.03 7.65 17.22
#